data_20d84e3fdaa306f3cbb1ac86594bc360
#
_entry.id   20d84e3fdaa306f3cbb1ac86594bc360
#
_cell.length_a   1.000
_cell.length_b   1.000
_cell.length_c   1.000
_cell.angle_alpha   90.00
_cell.angle_beta   90.00
_cell.angle_gamma   90.00
#
_symmetry.space_group_name_H-M   'P 1'
#
loop_
_entity.id
_entity.type
_entity.pdbx_description
1 polymer ?
#
loop_
_entity_poly.entity_id
_entity_poly.type
_entity_poly.pdbx_seq_one_letter_code
_entity_poly.pdbx_strand_id
1 'polypeptide(L)'
;MSKDIDIVIYGATGFTGKLCVKYLTENARDLNWAIAGRDKTRLSQVAIRYYPKIERLVADGDDEEALDLITKRTKVIISTAGPFHRYGSKLVASCVKNSTHYVDITGETFWIKEMIDKHHSEAVTKGVRIIPSCGYDSLPSDLGVFFAAKMLQKPIKRVESFHTGQGGASGGTIETGFSMGDLNLGKQMQDPFLLNPEDSVTPEQRSLSSDKVKIRKNNLIDAWTGRFIMATMNTRVVRRSAALLEARQETYGVDFTYQEHAFYQKYLNAFLVSFGTIFSMIIIATPLRKLVRRFLPKPGEGPSEETMRKGFFDCLFTAEAEDSSINIFRMHGKGDPGYRVTSKFVCESALTLIHREDDLPGGKEYGGLLTPASGLGQPLIERLSKAGIFFEGPLDKPT
;
A
#
# COMPACT_ATOMS: atom_id res chain seq x y z
N MET A 1 6.61 7.04 -29.55
CA MET A 1 5.40 7.87 -29.52
C MET A 1 5.44 8.67 -28.23
N SER A 2 5.11 9.96 -28.24
CA SER A 2 5.00 10.73 -27.00
C SER A 2 3.80 10.22 -26.20
N LYS A 3 3.95 10.08 -24.88
CA LYS A 3 2.86 9.71 -23.98
C LYS A 3 1.95 10.92 -23.77
N ASP A 4 0.75 10.85 -24.35
CA ASP A 4 -0.23 11.94 -24.36
C ASP A 4 -1.18 11.93 -23.15
N ILE A 5 -1.18 10.83 -22.35
CA ILE A 5 -1.97 10.69 -21.13
C ILE A 5 -1.02 10.65 -19.92
N ASP A 6 -1.23 11.54 -18.96
CA ASP A 6 -0.42 11.58 -17.75
C ASP A 6 -0.76 10.42 -16.82
N ILE A 7 -2.06 10.20 -16.53
CA ILE A 7 -2.52 9.16 -15.60
C ILE A 7 -3.70 8.39 -16.20
N VAL A 8 -3.68 7.07 -16.10
CA VAL A 8 -4.86 6.22 -16.32
C VAL A 8 -5.25 5.50 -15.03
N ILE A 9 -6.52 5.60 -14.63
CA ILE A 9 -7.10 4.80 -13.55
C ILE A 9 -7.65 3.52 -14.17
N TYR A 10 -6.95 2.40 -14.01
CA TYR A 10 -7.41 1.08 -14.40
C TYR A 10 -8.23 0.44 -13.26
N GLY A 11 -9.43 -0.07 -13.58
CA GLY A 11 -10.40 -0.51 -12.58
C GLY A 11 -11.31 0.60 -12.04
N ALA A 12 -11.45 1.70 -12.79
CA ALA A 12 -12.22 2.88 -12.42
C ALA A 12 -13.71 2.63 -12.06
N THR A 13 -14.28 1.51 -12.47
CA THR A 13 -15.67 1.12 -12.19
C THR A 13 -15.86 0.44 -10.83
N GLY A 14 -14.74 0.05 -10.16
CA GLY A 14 -14.72 -0.52 -8.82
C GLY A 14 -15.02 0.51 -7.73
N PHE A 15 -15.18 0.05 -6.48
CA PHE A 15 -15.47 0.94 -5.36
C PHE A 15 -14.35 1.97 -5.17
N THR A 16 -13.12 1.52 -4.95
CA THR A 16 -11.95 2.40 -4.78
C THR A 16 -11.64 3.19 -6.05
N GLY A 17 -11.80 2.57 -7.24
CA GLY A 17 -11.58 3.26 -8.52
C GLY A 17 -12.45 4.51 -8.69
N LYS A 18 -13.73 4.45 -8.31
CA LYS A 18 -14.64 5.62 -8.32
C LYS A 18 -14.18 6.72 -7.37
N LEU A 19 -13.61 6.37 -6.21
CA LEU A 19 -13.05 7.34 -5.28
C LEU A 19 -11.78 7.99 -5.85
N CYS A 20 -10.93 7.23 -6.55
CA CYS A 20 -9.79 7.78 -7.28
C CYS A 20 -10.24 8.73 -8.39
N VAL A 21 -11.28 8.38 -9.16
CA VAL A 21 -11.86 9.28 -10.19
C VAL A 21 -12.34 10.58 -9.56
N LYS A 22 -13.09 10.51 -8.45
CA LYS A 22 -13.53 11.69 -7.69
C LYS A 22 -12.33 12.53 -7.25
N TYR A 23 -11.31 11.89 -6.68
CA TYR A 23 -10.12 12.58 -6.17
C TYR A 23 -9.37 13.32 -7.29
N LEU A 24 -9.07 12.67 -8.41
CA LEU A 24 -8.37 13.32 -9.53
C LEU A 24 -9.21 14.42 -10.17
N THR A 25 -10.53 14.29 -10.26
CA THR A 25 -11.41 15.36 -10.73
C THR A 25 -11.27 16.66 -9.91
N GLU A 26 -11.03 16.50 -8.61
CA GLU A 26 -10.90 17.64 -7.69
C GLU A 26 -9.45 18.19 -7.66
N ASN A 27 -8.42 17.33 -7.82
CA ASN A 27 -7.03 17.64 -7.50
C ASN A 27 -6.03 17.55 -8.67
N ALA A 28 -6.47 17.19 -9.89
CA ALA A 28 -5.59 17.01 -11.05
C ALA A 28 -6.15 17.67 -12.33
N ARG A 29 -6.58 18.93 -12.20
CA ARG A 29 -7.23 19.68 -13.29
C ARG A 29 -6.25 20.12 -14.38
N ASP A 30 -4.99 20.17 -14.07
CA ASP A 30 -3.85 20.52 -14.94
C ASP A 30 -3.32 19.33 -15.76
N LEU A 31 -3.80 18.11 -15.48
CA LEU A 31 -3.32 16.90 -16.13
C LEU A 31 -4.32 16.35 -17.14
N ASN A 32 -3.77 15.70 -18.17
CA ASN A 32 -4.54 14.87 -19.09
C ASN A 32 -4.61 13.45 -18.54
N TRP A 33 -5.78 13.03 -18.04
CA TRP A 33 -5.96 11.72 -17.46
C TRP A 33 -7.20 11.01 -17.99
N ALA A 34 -7.21 9.67 -17.90
CA ALA A 34 -8.25 8.83 -18.45
C ALA A 34 -8.68 7.75 -17.45
N ILE A 35 -9.81 7.11 -17.73
CA ILE A 35 -10.30 5.95 -16.99
C ILE A 35 -10.31 4.70 -17.85
N ALA A 36 -9.95 3.55 -17.24
CA ALA A 36 -9.90 2.30 -17.97
C ALA A 36 -10.57 1.15 -17.22
N GLY A 37 -11.02 0.15 -17.98
CA GLY A 37 -11.64 -1.07 -17.46
C GLY A 37 -12.34 -1.85 -18.58
N ARG A 38 -12.87 -3.02 -18.25
CA ARG A 38 -13.43 -3.96 -19.24
C ARG A 38 -14.83 -3.62 -19.73
N ASP A 39 -15.60 -2.82 -18.99
CA ASP A 39 -17.03 -2.57 -19.27
C ASP A 39 -17.25 -1.12 -19.71
N LYS A 40 -17.44 -0.92 -21.00
CA LYS A 40 -17.68 0.38 -21.64
C LYS A 40 -18.87 1.12 -21.04
N THR A 41 -19.96 0.41 -20.73
CA THR A 41 -21.17 1.01 -20.19
C THR A 41 -20.95 1.56 -18.77
N ARG A 42 -20.30 0.76 -17.91
CA ARG A 42 -19.96 1.19 -16.56
C ARG A 42 -18.94 2.34 -16.56
N LEU A 43 -17.95 2.33 -17.46
CA LEU A 43 -17.04 3.46 -17.62
C LEU A 43 -17.79 4.74 -18.00
N SER A 44 -18.77 4.65 -18.92
CA SER A 44 -19.59 5.79 -19.29
C SER A 44 -20.42 6.32 -18.12
N GLN A 45 -20.97 5.45 -17.27
CA GLN A 45 -21.69 5.86 -16.07
C GLN A 45 -20.78 6.60 -15.07
N VAL A 46 -19.54 6.12 -14.88
CA VAL A 46 -18.55 6.80 -14.02
C VAL A 46 -18.18 8.16 -14.60
N ALA A 47 -17.92 8.26 -15.90
CA ALA A 47 -17.62 9.50 -16.57
C ALA A 47 -18.75 10.53 -16.42
N ILE A 48 -19.99 10.15 -16.70
CA ILE A 48 -21.16 11.03 -16.59
C ILE A 48 -21.29 11.58 -15.15
N ARG A 49 -21.02 10.74 -14.16
CA ARG A 49 -21.16 11.10 -12.74
C ARG A 49 -20.11 12.10 -12.24
N TYR A 50 -18.86 11.94 -12.65
CA TYR A 50 -17.73 12.68 -12.05
C TYR A 50 -17.06 13.66 -13.02
N TYR A 51 -16.83 13.26 -14.27
CA TYR A 51 -16.19 14.09 -15.29
C TYR A 51 -16.60 13.64 -16.69
N PRO A 52 -17.69 14.19 -17.27
CA PRO A 52 -18.30 13.70 -18.52
C PRO A 52 -17.35 13.68 -19.73
N LYS A 53 -16.36 14.58 -19.77
CA LYS A 53 -15.40 14.71 -20.90
C LYS A 53 -14.21 13.77 -20.81
N ILE A 54 -14.08 12.99 -19.71
CA ILE A 54 -12.92 12.11 -19.53
C ILE A 54 -12.84 11.05 -20.61
N GLU A 55 -11.63 10.77 -21.09
CA GLU A 55 -11.36 9.66 -22.00
C GLU A 55 -11.64 8.31 -21.32
N ARG A 56 -12.25 7.39 -22.07
CA ARG A 56 -12.65 6.04 -21.58
C ARG A 56 -11.95 5.00 -22.44
N LEU A 57 -11.06 4.25 -21.86
CA LEU A 57 -10.26 3.22 -22.50
C LEU A 57 -10.81 1.84 -22.09
N VAL A 58 -11.17 1.03 -23.07
CA VAL A 58 -11.73 -0.30 -22.80
C VAL A 58 -10.62 -1.33 -22.95
N ALA A 59 -10.32 -2.05 -21.87
CA ALA A 59 -9.39 -3.18 -21.87
C ALA A 59 -9.80 -4.18 -20.79
N ASP A 60 -9.85 -5.47 -21.13
CA ASP A 60 -9.87 -6.55 -20.17
C ASP A 60 -8.46 -6.81 -19.64
N GLY A 61 -8.34 -7.29 -18.38
CA GLY A 61 -7.05 -7.64 -17.77
C GLY A 61 -6.33 -8.80 -18.48
N ASP A 62 -7.06 -9.56 -19.30
CA ASP A 62 -6.50 -10.65 -20.09
C ASP A 62 -6.14 -10.27 -21.52
N ASP A 63 -6.52 -9.08 -21.99
CA ASP A 63 -6.23 -8.56 -23.33
C ASP A 63 -4.92 -7.77 -23.36
N GLU A 64 -3.82 -8.46 -23.65
CA GLU A 64 -2.48 -7.86 -23.70
C GLU A 64 -2.34 -6.75 -24.74
N GLU A 65 -3.00 -6.88 -25.90
CA GLU A 65 -2.92 -5.87 -26.95
C GLU A 65 -3.61 -4.57 -26.54
N ALA A 66 -4.80 -4.67 -25.94
CA ALA A 66 -5.52 -3.52 -25.41
C ALA A 66 -4.77 -2.87 -24.24
N LEU A 67 -4.15 -3.65 -23.34
CA LEU A 67 -3.30 -3.13 -22.27
C LEU A 67 -2.06 -2.41 -22.83
N ASP A 68 -1.41 -2.96 -23.84
CA ASP A 68 -0.26 -2.33 -24.51
C ASP A 68 -0.63 -1.00 -25.17
N LEU A 69 -1.80 -0.91 -25.82
CA LEU A 69 -2.28 0.34 -26.40
C LEU A 69 -2.47 1.43 -25.34
N ILE A 70 -2.97 1.08 -24.16
CA ILE A 70 -3.15 2.01 -23.04
C ILE A 70 -1.79 2.44 -22.51
N THR A 71 -0.92 1.49 -22.17
CA THR A 71 0.35 1.79 -21.51
C THR A 71 1.33 2.55 -22.40
N LYS A 72 1.33 2.31 -23.73
CA LYS A 72 2.12 3.10 -24.69
C LYS A 72 1.81 4.59 -24.68
N ARG A 73 0.57 4.96 -24.35
CA ARG A 73 0.11 6.35 -24.32
C ARG A 73 0.22 7.00 -22.92
N THR A 74 0.48 6.21 -21.87
CA THR A 74 0.31 6.63 -20.49
C THR A 74 1.65 6.78 -19.78
N LYS A 75 1.83 7.84 -18.98
CA LYS A 75 3.01 8.00 -18.11
C LYS A 75 2.89 7.15 -16.84
N VAL A 76 1.73 7.19 -16.15
CA VAL A 76 1.49 6.47 -14.90
C VAL A 76 0.16 5.74 -14.91
N ILE A 77 0.14 4.47 -14.55
CA ILE A 77 -1.08 3.69 -14.29
C ILE A 77 -1.36 3.68 -12.78
N ILE A 78 -2.59 4.03 -12.39
CA ILE A 78 -3.17 3.70 -11.09
C ILE A 78 -4.03 2.45 -11.27
N SER A 79 -3.67 1.32 -10.65
CA SER A 79 -4.49 0.11 -10.71
C SER A 79 -5.28 -0.10 -9.41
N THR A 80 -6.61 -0.24 -9.56
CA THR A 80 -7.53 -0.60 -8.49
C THR A 80 -8.32 -1.89 -8.82
N ALA A 81 -7.83 -2.66 -9.78
CA ALA A 81 -8.48 -3.86 -10.31
C ALA A 81 -8.01 -5.12 -9.59
N GLY A 82 -8.43 -5.31 -8.35
CA GLY A 82 -8.17 -6.53 -7.59
C GLY A 82 -9.23 -7.64 -7.84
N PRO A 83 -8.95 -8.91 -7.49
CA PRO A 83 -7.67 -9.44 -6.97
C PRO A 83 -6.51 -9.32 -7.98
N PHE A 84 -5.35 -8.82 -7.51
CA PHE A 84 -4.24 -8.48 -8.39
C PHE A 84 -3.55 -9.71 -8.99
N HIS A 85 -3.46 -10.83 -8.26
CA HIS A 85 -2.94 -12.08 -8.80
C HIS A 85 -3.77 -12.63 -9.98
N ARG A 86 -5.04 -12.19 -10.13
CA ARG A 86 -5.89 -12.57 -11.26
C ARG A 86 -5.83 -11.59 -12.42
N TYR A 87 -5.74 -10.30 -12.14
CA TYR A 87 -5.96 -9.26 -13.16
C TYR A 87 -4.78 -8.28 -13.31
N GLY A 88 -3.75 -8.37 -12.45
CA GLY A 88 -2.69 -7.36 -12.40
C GLY A 88 -1.45 -7.72 -13.22
N SER A 89 -1.12 -9.02 -13.37
CA SER A 89 0.17 -9.46 -13.90
C SER A 89 0.46 -8.97 -15.32
N LYS A 90 -0.52 -9.07 -16.24
CA LYS A 90 -0.36 -8.62 -17.62
C LYS A 90 -0.27 -7.09 -17.72
N LEU A 91 -0.98 -6.37 -16.86
CA LEU A 91 -0.90 -4.92 -16.80
C LEU A 91 0.48 -4.45 -16.33
N VAL A 92 1.04 -5.07 -15.28
CA VAL A 92 2.42 -4.79 -14.82
C VAL A 92 3.43 -5.10 -15.92
N ALA A 93 3.32 -6.26 -16.59
CA ALA A 93 4.19 -6.63 -17.72
C ALA A 93 4.12 -5.58 -18.84
N SER A 94 2.92 -5.14 -19.20
CA SER A 94 2.71 -4.11 -20.21
C SER A 94 3.29 -2.75 -19.80
N CYS A 95 3.18 -2.37 -18.51
CA CYS A 95 3.79 -1.17 -17.96
C CYS A 95 5.32 -1.20 -18.11
N VAL A 96 5.95 -2.29 -17.71
CA VAL A 96 7.41 -2.46 -17.84
C VAL A 96 7.84 -2.46 -19.31
N LYS A 97 7.12 -3.22 -20.15
CA LYS A 97 7.39 -3.27 -21.61
C LYS A 97 7.38 -1.89 -22.26
N ASN A 98 6.41 -1.05 -21.91
CA ASN A 98 6.16 0.25 -22.55
C ASN A 98 6.72 1.44 -21.73
N SER A 99 7.58 1.21 -20.76
CA SER A 99 8.20 2.25 -19.90
C SER A 99 7.17 3.16 -19.22
N THR A 100 6.12 2.56 -18.67
CA THR A 100 5.03 3.25 -17.95
C THR A 100 5.14 2.99 -16.47
N HIS A 101 5.14 4.02 -15.64
CA HIS A 101 5.13 3.86 -14.20
C HIS A 101 3.80 3.28 -13.70
N TYR A 102 3.83 2.62 -12.55
CA TYR A 102 2.69 1.91 -12.02
C TYR A 102 2.58 2.07 -10.51
N VAL A 103 1.37 2.31 -10.03
CA VAL A 103 1.02 2.28 -8.61
C VAL A 103 -0.27 1.49 -8.41
N ASP A 104 -0.40 0.77 -7.29
CA ASP A 104 -1.61 0.05 -6.93
C ASP A 104 -1.88 0.04 -5.43
N ILE A 105 -2.92 -0.68 -5.03
CA ILE A 105 -3.37 -0.83 -3.65
C ILE A 105 -3.37 -2.29 -3.19
N THR A 106 -2.48 -3.12 -3.75
CA THR A 106 -2.46 -4.55 -3.42
C THR A 106 -1.90 -4.81 -2.01
N GLY A 107 -2.48 -5.80 -1.33
CA GLY A 107 -1.92 -6.44 -0.14
C GLY A 107 -1.41 -7.87 -0.41
N GLU A 108 -1.33 -8.30 -1.66
CA GLU A 108 -1.02 -9.67 -2.08
C GLU A 108 0.49 -9.87 -2.22
N THR A 109 1.20 -10.04 -1.10
CA THR A 109 2.69 -10.12 -1.08
C THR A 109 3.26 -11.27 -1.92
N PHE A 110 2.56 -12.39 -2.03
CA PHE A 110 2.96 -13.49 -2.91
C PHE A 110 2.94 -13.08 -4.39
N TRP A 111 1.95 -12.29 -4.81
CA TRP A 111 1.87 -11.75 -6.16
C TRP A 111 2.95 -10.67 -6.38
N ILE A 112 3.20 -9.81 -5.40
CA ILE A 112 4.31 -8.84 -5.48
C ILE A 112 5.64 -9.57 -5.68
N LYS A 113 5.88 -10.68 -4.95
CA LYS A 113 7.09 -11.50 -5.13
C LYS A 113 7.18 -12.04 -6.57
N GLU A 114 6.09 -12.55 -7.11
CA GLU A 114 6.04 -13.01 -8.50
C GLU A 114 6.39 -11.88 -9.48
N MET A 115 5.85 -10.66 -9.27
CA MET A 115 6.17 -9.50 -10.11
C MET A 115 7.64 -9.07 -9.96
N ILE A 116 8.20 -9.12 -8.75
CA ILE A 116 9.63 -8.89 -8.50
C ILE A 116 10.47 -9.84 -9.33
N ASP A 117 10.20 -11.15 -9.23
CA ASP A 117 11.00 -12.18 -9.89
C ASP A 117 10.97 -12.06 -11.42
N LYS A 118 9.80 -11.67 -11.97
CA LYS A 118 9.62 -11.59 -13.42
C LYS A 118 10.09 -10.27 -14.03
N HIS A 119 9.95 -9.16 -13.31
CA HIS A 119 10.00 -7.84 -13.94
C HIS A 119 10.97 -6.86 -13.28
N HIS A 120 11.55 -7.16 -12.10
CA HIS A 120 12.40 -6.19 -11.40
C HIS A 120 13.59 -5.73 -12.25
N SER A 121 14.34 -6.67 -12.81
CA SER A 121 15.58 -6.37 -13.58
C SER A 121 15.29 -5.55 -14.84
N GLU A 122 14.22 -5.88 -15.57
CA GLU A 122 13.82 -5.11 -16.76
C GLU A 122 13.35 -3.70 -16.38
N ALA A 123 12.57 -3.57 -15.30
CA ALA A 123 12.11 -2.27 -14.80
C ALA A 123 13.27 -1.39 -14.32
N VAL A 124 14.31 -1.98 -13.69
CA VAL A 124 15.57 -1.27 -13.35
C VAL A 124 16.25 -0.76 -14.61
N THR A 125 16.47 -1.60 -15.61
CA THR A 125 17.15 -1.23 -16.86
C THR A 125 16.44 -0.10 -17.60
N LYS A 126 15.10 -0.02 -17.48
CA LYS A 126 14.27 0.99 -18.17
C LYS A 126 13.99 2.23 -17.33
N GLY A 127 14.47 2.31 -16.09
CA GLY A 127 14.12 3.41 -15.17
C GLY A 127 12.62 3.45 -14.80
N VAL A 128 11.90 2.34 -14.91
CA VAL A 128 10.47 2.27 -14.69
C VAL A 128 10.17 1.94 -13.22
N ARG A 129 9.36 2.77 -12.58
CA ARG A 129 8.94 2.56 -11.19
C ARG A 129 7.62 1.80 -11.16
N ILE A 130 7.66 0.57 -10.67
CA ILE A 130 6.50 -0.26 -10.37
C ILE A 130 6.37 -0.30 -8.85
N ILE A 131 5.38 0.41 -8.31
CA ILE A 131 5.25 0.62 -6.85
C ILE A 131 3.91 0.06 -6.37
N PRO A 132 3.85 -1.22 -6.00
CA PRO A 132 2.67 -1.81 -5.40
C PRO A 132 2.44 -1.29 -3.98
N SER A 133 1.26 -1.59 -3.42
CA SER A 133 0.91 -1.32 -2.02
C SER A 133 0.91 0.17 -1.62
N CYS A 134 0.50 1.06 -2.53
CA CYS A 134 0.31 2.49 -2.26
C CYS A 134 -1.03 2.81 -1.56
N GLY A 135 -1.72 1.83 -0.99
CA GLY A 135 -2.91 2.00 -0.16
C GLY A 135 -2.59 2.09 1.33
N TYR A 136 -3.64 2.23 2.14
CA TYR A 136 -3.50 2.26 3.61
C TYR A 136 -2.85 0.99 4.17
N ASP A 137 -2.99 -0.11 3.50
CA ASP A 137 -2.48 -1.38 4.00
C ASP A 137 -0.98 -1.30 4.33
N SER A 138 -0.15 -0.71 3.48
CA SER A 138 1.29 -0.68 3.70
C SER A 138 1.91 0.72 3.69
N LEU A 139 1.32 1.69 2.97
CA LEU A 139 1.94 3.00 2.80
C LEU A 139 2.20 3.73 4.13
N PRO A 140 1.28 3.76 5.14
CA PRO A 140 1.57 4.40 6.41
C PRO A 140 2.72 3.77 7.17
N SER A 141 2.81 2.44 7.17
CA SER A 141 3.88 1.69 7.81
C SER A 141 5.23 2.03 7.18
N ASP A 142 5.28 2.02 5.86
CA ASP A 142 6.50 2.22 5.10
C ASP A 142 7.00 3.68 5.17
N LEU A 143 6.11 4.65 4.92
CA LEU A 143 6.47 6.06 5.02
C LEU A 143 6.68 6.54 6.45
N GLY A 144 5.97 5.96 7.44
CA GLY A 144 6.17 6.30 8.84
C GLY A 144 7.56 5.93 9.34
N VAL A 145 8.05 4.74 8.96
CA VAL A 145 9.44 4.32 9.25
C VAL A 145 10.43 5.20 8.50
N PHE A 146 10.20 5.48 7.23
CA PHE A 146 11.06 6.36 6.43
C PHE A 146 11.13 7.77 7.04
N PHE A 147 9.99 8.34 7.45
CA PHE A 147 9.94 9.64 8.13
C PHE A 147 10.72 9.64 9.44
N ALA A 148 10.52 8.61 10.28
CA ALA A 148 11.27 8.48 11.54
C ALA A 148 12.79 8.43 11.30
N ALA A 149 13.24 7.66 10.30
CA ALA A 149 14.65 7.55 9.95
C ALA A 149 15.25 8.89 9.47
N LYS A 150 14.51 9.62 8.63
CA LYS A 150 14.94 10.95 8.15
C LYS A 150 14.99 11.99 9.27
N MET A 151 14.07 11.93 10.23
CA MET A 151 14.05 12.88 11.36
C MET A 151 15.12 12.59 12.40
N LEU A 152 15.39 11.31 12.69
CA LEU A 152 16.41 10.94 13.68
C LEU A 152 17.85 11.20 13.20
N GLN A 153 18.12 11.00 11.92
CA GLN A 153 19.46 11.09 11.34
C GLN A 153 20.51 10.26 12.10
N LYS A 154 20.08 9.15 12.68
CA LYS A 154 20.87 8.18 13.42
C LYS A 154 20.53 6.77 12.96
N PRO A 155 21.45 5.80 13.03
CA PRO A 155 21.14 4.41 12.76
C PRO A 155 20.07 3.89 13.73
N ILE A 156 19.04 3.26 13.19
CA ILE A 156 17.91 2.70 13.92
C ILE A 156 18.08 1.19 14.02
N LYS A 157 18.07 0.68 15.24
CA LYS A 157 18.09 -0.75 15.52
C LYS A 157 16.71 -1.38 15.30
N ARG A 158 15.65 -0.70 15.76
CA ARG A 158 14.30 -1.25 15.75
C ARG A 158 13.23 -0.19 15.64
N VAL A 159 12.18 -0.48 14.89
CA VAL A 159 10.93 0.27 14.93
C VAL A 159 9.78 -0.69 15.26
N GLU A 160 8.95 -0.30 16.21
CA GLU A 160 7.62 -0.88 16.42
C GLU A 160 6.56 0.15 16.04
N SER A 161 5.60 -0.26 15.21
CA SER A 161 4.46 0.59 14.89
C SER A 161 3.17 0.09 15.54
N PHE A 162 2.31 1.03 15.87
CA PHE A 162 1.05 0.79 16.58
C PHE A 162 -0.07 1.48 15.83
N HIS A 163 -1.04 0.71 15.36
CA HIS A 163 -2.10 1.18 14.47
C HIS A 163 -3.45 1.14 15.17
N THR A 164 -4.22 2.21 14.98
CA THR A 164 -5.64 2.27 15.28
C THR A 164 -6.37 3.04 14.20
N GLY A 165 -7.66 2.83 14.06
CA GLY A 165 -8.46 3.52 13.07
C GLY A 165 -9.91 3.06 13.09
N GLN A 166 -10.74 3.81 12.37
CA GLN A 166 -12.14 3.52 12.19
C GLN A 166 -12.50 3.58 10.71
N GLY A 167 -13.04 2.49 10.18
CA GLY A 167 -13.44 2.38 8.77
C GLY A 167 -14.32 1.16 8.52
N GLY A 168 -14.56 0.86 7.26
CA GLY A 168 -15.36 -0.27 6.81
C GLY A 168 -14.61 -1.19 5.83
N ALA A 169 -15.25 -2.29 5.44
CA ALA A 169 -14.74 -3.19 4.42
C ALA A 169 -15.60 -3.15 3.14
N SER A 170 -14.98 -3.25 1.96
CA SER A 170 -15.70 -3.39 0.68
C SER A 170 -15.73 -4.84 0.20
N GLY A 171 -16.64 -5.11 -0.72
CA GLY A 171 -16.70 -6.41 -1.38
C GLY A 171 -15.42 -6.78 -2.13
N GLY A 172 -14.65 -5.81 -2.62
CA GLY A 172 -13.34 -6.03 -3.27
C GLY A 172 -12.30 -6.56 -2.29
N THR A 173 -12.17 -5.95 -1.11
CA THR A 173 -11.26 -6.41 -0.04
C THR A 173 -11.62 -7.82 0.43
N ILE A 174 -12.91 -8.08 0.60
CA ILE A 174 -13.43 -9.39 1.01
C ILE A 174 -13.14 -10.45 -0.07
N GLU A 175 -13.35 -10.11 -1.35
CA GLU A 175 -13.08 -11.02 -2.47
C GLU A 175 -11.59 -11.37 -2.56
N THR A 176 -10.69 -10.40 -2.37
CA THR A 176 -9.25 -10.63 -2.29
C THR A 176 -8.91 -11.62 -1.17
N GLY A 177 -9.43 -11.39 0.04
CA GLY A 177 -9.23 -12.31 1.17
C GLY A 177 -9.70 -13.74 0.89
N PHE A 178 -10.89 -13.91 0.31
CA PHE A 178 -11.41 -15.23 -0.05
C PHE A 178 -10.62 -15.88 -1.19
N SER A 179 -10.23 -15.12 -2.19
CA SER A 179 -9.41 -15.58 -3.31
C SER A 179 -8.02 -16.07 -2.84
N MET A 180 -7.39 -15.37 -1.89
CA MET A 180 -6.14 -15.83 -1.27
C MET A 180 -6.32 -17.12 -0.48
N GLY A 181 -7.49 -17.32 0.17
CA GLY A 181 -7.83 -18.54 0.88
C GLY A 181 -7.99 -19.77 -0.04
N ASP A 182 -8.20 -19.58 -1.36
CA ASP A 182 -8.25 -20.67 -2.35
C ASP A 182 -6.84 -21.13 -2.78
N LEU A 183 -5.82 -20.30 -2.55
CA LEU A 183 -4.43 -20.56 -2.89
C LEU A 183 -3.72 -21.21 -1.70
N ASN A 184 -3.04 -22.32 -1.93
CA ASN A 184 -2.29 -23.01 -0.87
C ASN A 184 -0.93 -22.34 -0.61
N LEU A 185 -0.96 -21.09 -0.15
CA LEU A 185 0.20 -20.20 0.02
C LEU A 185 0.91 -20.33 1.38
N GLY A 186 0.48 -21.26 2.24
CA GLY A 186 0.83 -21.29 3.66
C GLY A 186 2.31 -21.18 3.99
N LYS A 187 3.20 -21.88 3.26
CA LYS A 187 4.66 -21.82 3.51
C LYS A 187 5.28 -20.52 2.99
N GLN A 188 4.88 -20.07 1.81
CA GLN A 188 5.42 -18.87 1.18
C GLN A 188 5.09 -17.61 1.99
N MET A 189 3.87 -17.51 2.49
CA MET A 189 3.43 -16.38 3.32
C MET A 189 4.09 -16.34 4.70
N GLN A 190 4.73 -17.42 5.15
CA GLN A 190 5.43 -17.48 6.43
C GLN A 190 6.82 -16.83 6.40
N ASP A 191 7.43 -16.62 5.24
CA ASP A 191 8.74 -15.96 5.17
C ASP A 191 8.58 -14.46 5.52
N PRO A 192 9.20 -14.00 6.63
CA PRO A 192 9.14 -12.60 7.03
C PRO A 192 9.89 -11.66 6.08
N PHE A 193 10.72 -12.17 5.18
CA PHE A 193 11.52 -11.43 4.20
C PHE A 193 11.19 -11.79 2.75
N LEU A 194 9.98 -12.28 2.51
CA LEU A 194 9.50 -12.74 1.20
C LEU A 194 9.81 -11.78 0.04
N LEU A 195 9.74 -10.47 0.29
CA LEU A 195 9.93 -9.44 -0.75
C LEU A 195 11.35 -8.91 -0.85
N ASN A 196 12.24 -9.29 0.06
CA ASN A 196 13.61 -8.80 0.06
C ASN A 196 14.42 -9.35 -1.11
N PRO A 197 15.43 -8.59 -1.60
CA PRO A 197 16.45 -9.15 -2.48
C PRO A 197 17.15 -10.34 -1.82
N GLU A 198 17.60 -11.29 -2.64
CA GLU A 198 18.44 -12.39 -2.16
C GLU A 198 19.71 -11.81 -1.52
N ASP A 199 20.22 -12.46 -0.49
CA ASP A 199 21.42 -12.07 0.26
C ASP A 199 21.37 -10.72 1.01
N SER A 200 20.21 -10.05 1.04
CA SER A 200 20.04 -8.77 1.76
C SER A 200 19.62 -8.91 3.24
N VAL A 201 19.59 -10.14 3.77
CA VAL A 201 19.05 -10.42 5.11
C VAL A 201 20.08 -11.14 5.95
N THR A 202 20.49 -10.55 7.06
CA THR A 202 21.42 -11.19 8.01
C THR A 202 20.72 -12.31 8.80
N PRO A 203 21.47 -13.33 9.29
CA PRO A 203 20.92 -14.34 10.20
C PRO A 203 20.31 -13.71 11.47
N GLU A 204 20.89 -12.62 11.96
CA GLU A 204 20.41 -11.86 13.12
C GLU A 204 19.04 -11.22 12.84
N GLN A 205 18.90 -10.46 11.76
CA GLN A 205 17.61 -9.91 11.32
C GLN A 205 16.53 -10.99 11.21
N ARG A 206 16.87 -12.14 10.63
CA ARG A 206 15.94 -13.26 10.47
C ARG A 206 15.49 -13.83 11.82
N SER A 207 16.41 -13.96 12.76
CA SER A 207 16.10 -14.45 14.12
C SER A 207 15.20 -13.53 14.92
N LEU A 208 15.37 -12.21 14.76
CA LEU A 208 14.62 -11.15 15.45
C LEU A 208 13.28 -10.79 14.79
N SER A 209 13.08 -11.19 13.54
CA SER A 209 11.89 -10.82 12.75
C SER A 209 10.82 -11.90 12.80
N SER A 210 10.05 -11.93 13.88
CA SER A 210 8.94 -12.87 14.06
C SER A 210 7.59 -12.18 13.90
N ASP A 211 6.66 -12.80 13.15
CA ASP A 211 5.26 -12.33 13.05
C ASP A 211 4.39 -12.75 14.26
N LYS A 212 5.01 -13.36 15.27
CA LYS A 212 4.31 -13.78 16.50
C LYS A 212 4.10 -12.56 17.41
N VAL A 213 2.87 -12.12 17.50
CA VAL A 213 2.47 -11.01 18.36
C VAL A 213 1.73 -11.54 19.58
N LYS A 214 2.18 -11.13 20.78
CA LYS A 214 1.49 -11.39 22.05
C LYS A 214 0.73 -10.13 22.47
N ILE A 215 -0.41 -10.33 23.13
CA ILE A 215 -1.12 -9.22 23.79
C ILE A 215 -0.29 -8.80 24.98
N ARG A 216 0.10 -7.51 25.03
CA ARG A 216 0.88 -6.95 26.15
C ARG A 216 0.51 -5.49 26.39
N LYS A 217 0.71 -5.01 27.62
CA LYS A 217 0.71 -3.57 27.88
C LYS A 217 2.04 -3.00 27.40
N ASN A 218 1.99 -1.93 26.59
CA ASN A 218 3.15 -1.16 26.19
C ASN A 218 3.16 0.15 26.98
N ASN A 219 4.18 0.33 27.82
CA ASN A 219 4.27 1.49 28.71
C ASN A 219 4.71 2.77 27.97
N LEU A 220 5.37 2.66 26.83
CA LEU A 220 5.80 3.84 26.04
C LEU A 220 4.61 4.58 25.44
N ILE A 221 3.58 3.85 25.02
CA ILE A 221 2.36 4.42 24.42
C ILE A 221 1.15 4.35 25.37
N ASP A 222 1.34 3.86 26.61
CA ASP A 222 0.31 3.60 27.64
C ASP A 222 -0.95 2.89 27.11
N ALA A 223 -0.76 1.85 26.28
CA ALA A 223 -1.84 1.13 25.63
C ALA A 223 -1.62 -0.38 25.64
N TRP A 224 -2.70 -1.15 25.47
CA TRP A 224 -2.64 -2.58 25.22
C TRP A 224 -2.41 -2.82 23.73
N THR A 225 -1.44 -3.65 23.41
CA THR A 225 -1.09 -4.01 22.04
C THR A 225 -1.53 -5.43 21.73
N GLY A 226 -1.90 -5.66 20.48
CA GLY A 226 -2.32 -6.96 19.98
C GLY A 226 -2.03 -7.13 18.51
N ARG A 227 -2.55 -8.20 17.91
CA ARG A 227 -2.33 -8.51 16.50
C ARG A 227 -3.02 -7.45 15.61
N PHE A 228 -2.27 -6.91 14.66
CA PHE A 228 -2.81 -6.12 13.57
C PHE A 228 -2.97 -6.99 12.33
N ILE A 229 -4.13 -6.95 11.68
CA ILE A 229 -4.48 -7.86 10.59
C ILE A 229 -3.56 -7.70 9.38
N MET A 230 -3.11 -6.47 9.11
CA MET A 230 -2.26 -6.15 7.96
C MET A 230 -0.77 -6.36 8.21
N ALA A 231 -0.35 -6.62 9.47
CA ALA A 231 1.05 -6.71 9.86
C ALA A 231 1.88 -7.67 8.99
N THR A 232 1.29 -8.82 8.63
CA THR A 232 1.99 -9.82 7.80
C THR A 232 2.33 -9.30 6.40
N MET A 233 1.55 -8.37 5.86
CA MET A 233 1.83 -7.74 4.56
C MET A 233 2.76 -6.55 4.73
N ASN A 234 2.45 -5.66 5.64
CA ASN A 234 3.17 -4.40 5.83
C ASN A 234 4.63 -4.60 6.23
N THR A 235 4.89 -5.57 7.12
CA THR A 235 6.27 -5.87 7.56
C THR A 235 7.18 -6.29 6.40
N ARG A 236 6.65 -6.99 5.37
CA ARG A 236 7.42 -7.36 4.16
C ARG A 236 7.75 -6.12 3.32
N VAL A 237 6.81 -5.19 3.20
CA VAL A 237 7.02 -3.94 2.44
C VAL A 237 8.09 -3.08 3.13
N VAL A 238 7.98 -2.85 4.45
CA VAL A 238 8.96 -2.07 5.21
C VAL A 238 10.36 -2.69 5.17
N ARG A 239 10.46 -4.01 5.32
CA ARG A 239 11.76 -4.72 5.26
C ARG A 239 12.38 -4.65 3.87
N ARG A 240 11.54 -4.74 2.80
CA ARG A 240 12.01 -4.49 1.44
C ARG A 240 12.51 -3.07 1.26
N SER A 241 11.82 -2.08 1.81
CA SER A 241 12.26 -0.68 1.78
C SER A 241 13.64 -0.52 2.42
N ALA A 242 13.84 -1.10 3.61
CA ALA A 242 15.13 -1.09 4.28
C ALA A 242 16.24 -1.64 3.39
N ALA A 243 16.03 -2.80 2.76
CA ALA A 243 17.03 -3.43 1.87
C ALA A 243 17.30 -2.60 0.60
N LEU A 244 16.26 -2.04 -0.04
CA LEU A 244 16.43 -1.21 -1.23
C LEU A 244 17.12 0.13 -0.94
N LEU A 245 16.85 0.72 0.23
CA LEU A 245 17.52 1.94 0.68
C LEU A 245 18.99 1.66 1.06
N GLU A 246 19.25 0.54 1.74
CA GLU A 246 20.62 0.11 2.06
C GLU A 246 21.46 -0.07 0.80
N ALA A 247 20.92 -0.70 -0.24
CA ALA A 247 21.59 -0.82 -1.53
C ALA A 247 21.96 0.52 -2.18
N ARG A 248 21.30 1.62 -1.76
CA ARG A 248 21.62 3.00 -2.18
C ARG A 248 22.43 3.78 -1.13
N GLN A 249 22.96 3.12 -0.11
CA GLN A 249 23.68 3.75 1.00
C GLN A 249 22.82 4.75 1.84
N GLU A 250 21.51 4.52 1.85
CA GLU A 250 20.51 5.28 2.64
C GLU A 250 19.92 4.40 3.75
N THR A 251 20.74 3.59 4.40
CA THR A 251 20.28 2.57 5.37
C THR A 251 19.51 3.16 6.55
N TYR A 252 18.57 2.40 7.07
CA TYR A 252 17.95 2.69 8.37
C TYR A 252 18.86 2.32 9.55
N GLY A 253 19.72 1.31 9.41
CA GLY A 253 20.65 0.77 10.40
C GLY A 253 21.08 -0.64 10.03
N VAL A 254 22.20 -1.14 10.60
CA VAL A 254 22.85 -2.40 10.16
C VAL A 254 21.93 -3.61 10.28
N ASP A 255 21.34 -3.85 11.46
CA ASP A 255 20.45 -4.99 11.71
C ASP A 255 19.02 -4.49 12.00
N PHE A 256 18.55 -3.55 11.18
CA PHE A 256 17.24 -2.96 11.32
C PHE A 256 16.12 -4.01 11.40
N THR A 257 15.28 -3.90 12.41
CA THR A 257 14.11 -4.74 12.60
C THR A 257 12.83 -3.93 12.68
N TYR A 258 11.73 -4.50 12.19
CA TYR A 258 10.41 -3.87 12.20
C TYR A 258 9.33 -4.83 12.65
N GLN A 259 8.46 -4.36 13.56
CA GLN A 259 7.24 -5.07 13.98
C GLN A 259 6.03 -4.14 14.02
N GLU A 260 4.85 -4.72 13.88
CA GLU A 260 3.60 -3.98 13.75
C GLU A 260 2.51 -4.56 14.64
N HIS A 261 1.78 -3.66 15.31
CA HIS A 261 0.76 -3.98 16.29
C HIS A 261 -0.49 -3.12 16.08
N ALA A 262 -1.65 -3.66 16.44
CA ALA A 262 -2.80 -2.81 16.76
C ALA A 262 -2.74 -2.40 18.24
N PHE A 263 -3.24 -1.21 18.58
CA PHE A 263 -3.29 -0.75 19.97
C PHE A 263 -4.70 -0.38 20.43
N TYR A 264 -4.95 -0.57 21.73
CA TYR A 264 -6.24 -0.42 22.36
C TYR A 264 -6.10 0.13 23.77
N GLN A 265 -7.04 0.97 24.21
CA GLN A 265 -7.05 1.51 25.57
C GLN A 265 -7.36 0.43 26.64
N LYS A 266 -8.11 -0.62 26.27
CA LYS A 266 -8.54 -1.68 27.21
C LYS A 266 -8.05 -3.05 26.76
N TYR A 267 -7.61 -3.87 27.73
CA TYR A 267 -7.19 -5.26 27.48
C TYR A 267 -8.27 -6.08 26.76
N LEU A 268 -9.53 -5.94 27.18
CA LEU A 268 -10.63 -6.69 26.58
C LEU A 268 -10.77 -6.42 25.09
N ASN A 269 -10.58 -5.18 24.65
CA ASN A 269 -10.63 -4.83 23.23
C ASN A 269 -9.47 -5.47 22.46
N ALA A 270 -8.25 -5.42 23.03
CA ALA A 270 -7.08 -6.07 22.44
C ALA A 270 -7.30 -7.59 22.29
N PHE A 271 -7.89 -8.22 23.30
CA PHE A 271 -8.21 -9.65 23.29
C PHE A 271 -9.28 -9.98 22.22
N LEU A 272 -10.41 -9.30 22.26
CA LEU A 272 -11.55 -9.56 21.35
C LEU A 272 -11.16 -9.35 19.87
N VAL A 273 -10.42 -8.28 19.55
CA VAL A 273 -10.01 -8.02 18.18
C VAL A 273 -8.92 -9.00 17.74
N SER A 274 -7.94 -9.32 18.58
CA SER A 274 -6.91 -10.30 18.24
C SER A 274 -7.52 -11.70 18.03
N PHE A 275 -8.45 -12.11 18.88
CA PHE A 275 -9.19 -13.36 18.71
C PHE A 275 -10.08 -13.34 17.46
N GLY A 276 -10.83 -12.25 17.22
CA GLY A 276 -11.65 -12.07 16.05
C GLY A 276 -10.84 -12.10 14.75
N THR A 277 -9.63 -11.53 14.74
CA THR A 277 -8.71 -11.61 13.60
C THR A 277 -8.30 -13.05 13.29
N ILE A 278 -7.91 -13.82 14.31
CA ILE A 278 -7.57 -15.24 14.14
C ILE A 278 -8.78 -16.03 13.64
N PHE A 279 -9.95 -15.80 14.22
CA PHE A 279 -11.18 -16.47 13.83
C PHE A 279 -11.59 -16.14 12.38
N SER A 280 -11.45 -14.88 11.96
CA SER A 280 -11.70 -14.50 10.57
C SER A 280 -10.73 -15.16 9.58
N MET A 281 -9.46 -15.31 9.94
CA MET A 281 -8.48 -16.04 9.13
C MET A 281 -8.86 -17.53 8.99
N ILE A 282 -9.35 -18.15 10.08
CA ILE A 282 -9.85 -19.55 10.03
C ILE A 282 -11.05 -19.65 9.11
N ILE A 283 -12.01 -18.72 9.18
CA ILE A 283 -13.18 -18.72 8.28
C ILE A 283 -12.73 -18.61 6.82
N ILE A 284 -11.81 -17.69 6.51
CA ILE A 284 -11.29 -17.50 5.16
C ILE A 284 -10.58 -18.77 4.65
N ALA A 285 -9.83 -19.45 5.50
CA ALA A 285 -9.08 -20.67 5.16
C ALA A 285 -9.95 -21.92 5.04
N THR A 286 -11.24 -21.88 5.45
CA THR A 286 -12.13 -23.05 5.50
C THR A 286 -13.34 -22.90 4.55
N PRO A 287 -14.09 -23.99 4.24
CA PRO A 287 -15.32 -23.92 3.47
C PRO A 287 -16.40 -23.01 4.06
N LEU A 288 -16.32 -22.65 5.35
CA LEU A 288 -17.24 -21.72 6.01
C LEU A 288 -17.31 -20.37 5.31
N ARG A 289 -16.23 -19.93 4.60
CA ARG A 289 -16.24 -18.71 3.79
C ARG A 289 -17.40 -18.63 2.81
N LYS A 290 -17.84 -19.77 2.21
CA LYS A 290 -18.97 -19.81 1.26
C LYS A 290 -20.30 -19.41 1.93
N LEU A 291 -20.48 -19.77 3.19
CA LEU A 291 -21.66 -19.41 3.96
C LEU A 291 -21.63 -17.92 4.37
N VAL A 292 -20.50 -17.47 4.91
CA VAL A 292 -20.32 -16.10 5.40
C VAL A 292 -20.40 -15.08 4.24
N ARG A 293 -19.94 -15.45 3.03
CA ARG A 293 -19.96 -14.59 1.84
C ARG A 293 -21.36 -14.03 1.52
N ARG A 294 -22.45 -14.76 1.87
CA ARG A 294 -23.83 -14.32 1.60
C ARG A 294 -24.23 -13.07 2.38
N PHE A 295 -23.55 -12.79 3.50
CA PHE A 295 -23.85 -11.68 4.42
C PHE A 295 -22.88 -10.51 4.26
N LEU A 296 -21.90 -10.61 3.39
CA LEU A 296 -20.86 -9.62 3.18
C LEU A 296 -21.13 -8.75 1.94
N PRO A 297 -20.62 -7.52 1.89
CA PRO A 297 -20.74 -6.64 0.73
C PRO A 297 -20.29 -7.32 -0.57
N LYS A 298 -21.00 -7.06 -1.66
CA LYS A 298 -20.69 -7.59 -3.00
C LYS A 298 -19.58 -6.74 -3.67
N PRO A 299 -18.88 -7.28 -4.69
CA PRO A 299 -17.94 -6.50 -5.48
C PRO A 299 -18.59 -5.20 -6.02
N GLY A 300 -17.93 -4.05 -5.75
CA GLY A 300 -18.44 -2.73 -6.10
C GLY A 300 -19.25 -2.03 -5.01
N GLU A 301 -19.60 -2.72 -3.92
CA GLU A 301 -20.22 -2.18 -2.71
C GLU A 301 -19.15 -1.90 -1.65
N GLY A 302 -19.43 -0.97 -0.75
CA GLY A 302 -18.52 -0.58 0.34
C GLY A 302 -19.19 0.32 1.37
N PRO A 303 -18.44 0.89 2.32
CA PRO A 303 -18.99 1.74 3.37
C PRO A 303 -19.70 2.98 2.82
N SER A 304 -20.65 3.50 3.59
CA SER A 304 -21.34 4.75 3.23
C SER A 304 -20.41 5.96 3.22
N GLU A 305 -20.77 7.02 2.49
CA GLU A 305 -20.00 8.27 2.49
C GLU A 305 -19.83 8.86 3.90
N GLU A 306 -20.87 8.74 4.73
CA GLU A 306 -20.85 9.20 6.12
C GLU A 306 -19.83 8.39 6.96
N THR A 307 -19.84 7.07 6.85
CA THR A 307 -18.84 6.19 7.50
C THR A 307 -17.43 6.55 7.07
N MET A 308 -17.21 6.73 5.75
CA MET A 308 -15.91 7.11 5.21
C MET A 308 -15.46 8.51 5.69
N ARG A 309 -16.37 9.45 5.85
CA ARG A 309 -16.07 10.82 6.30
C ARG A 309 -15.74 10.88 7.80
N LYS A 310 -16.45 10.11 8.63
CA LYS A 310 -16.26 10.06 10.09
C LYS A 310 -15.06 9.19 10.50
N GLY A 311 -14.52 8.36 9.61
CA GLY A 311 -13.36 7.53 9.84
C GLY A 311 -12.11 8.35 10.15
N PHE A 312 -11.12 7.66 10.68
CA PHE A 312 -9.77 8.19 10.93
C PHE A 312 -8.77 7.04 10.95
N PHE A 313 -7.50 7.36 10.83
CA PHE A 313 -6.40 6.46 11.16
C PHE A 313 -5.36 7.19 11.99
N ASP A 314 -4.66 6.41 12.80
CA ASP A 314 -3.59 6.88 13.67
C ASP A 314 -2.54 5.78 13.83
N CYS A 315 -1.32 6.09 13.46
CA CYS A 315 -0.17 5.19 13.48
C CYS A 315 0.94 5.83 14.31
N LEU A 316 1.29 5.22 15.43
CA LEU A 316 2.42 5.61 16.27
C LEU A 316 3.62 4.74 15.91
N PHE A 317 4.82 5.29 15.97
CA PHE A 317 6.09 4.59 15.72
C PHE A 317 7.04 4.85 16.86
N THR A 318 7.53 3.81 17.52
CA THR A 318 8.64 3.92 18.46
C THR A 318 9.90 3.46 17.76
N ALA A 319 10.87 4.37 17.60
CA ALA A 319 12.15 4.09 16.97
C ALA A 319 13.26 4.05 18.03
N GLU A 320 13.86 2.89 18.20
CA GLU A 320 15.01 2.64 19.03
C GLU A 320 16.27 2.78 18.19
N ALA A 321 17.11 3.76 18.48
CA ALA A 321 18.40 3.96 17.82
C ALA A 321 19.48 3.02 18.39
N GLU A 322 20.62 2.91 17.74
CA GLU A 322 21.73 2.06 18.21
C GLU A 322 22.32 2.55 19.56
N ASP A 323 22.21 3.83 19.87
CA ASP A 323 22.57 4.40 21.17
C ASP A 323 21.52 4.14 22.28
N SER A 324 20.51 3.28 22.01
CA SER A 324 19.39 2.93 22.88
C SER A 324 18.44 4.10 23.20
N SER A 325 18.57 5.24 22.54
CA SER A 325 17.57 6.30 22.63
C SER A 325 16.29 5.90 21.91
N ILE A 326 15.13 6.16 22.52
CA ILE A 326 13.82 5.84 21.94
C ILE A 326 13.09 7.15 21.64
N ASN A 327 12.62 7.26 20.41
CA ASN A 327 11.86 8.41 19.94
C ASN A 327 10.50 7.96 19.40
N ILE A 328 9.49 8.82 19.56
CA ILE A 328 8.12 8.52 19.13
C ILE A 328 7.78 9.43 17.96
N PHE A 329 7.17 8.82 16.93
CA PHE A 329 6.66 9.52 15.74
C PHE A 329 5.22 9.12 15.52
N ARG A 330 4.49 9.92 14.74
CA ARG A 330 3.08 9.70 14.46
C ARG A 330 2.76 10.05 13.00
N MET A 331 1.94 9.22 12.38
CA MET A 331 1.29 9.53 11.11
C MET A 331 -0.22 9.35 11.27
N HIS A 332 -1.00 10.38 11.00
CA HIS A 332 -2.46 10.32 11.19
C HIS A 332 -3.22 11.13 10.16
N GLY A 333 -4.54 10.88 10.07
CA GLY A 333 -5.40 11.62 9.16
C GLY A 333 -6.88 11.31 9.34
N LYS A 334 -7.72 12.22 8.81
CA LYS A 334 -9.18 12.08 8.79
C LYS A 334 -9.64 11.32 7.54
N GLY A 335 -10.68 10.54 7.70
CA GLY A 335 -11.25 9.67 6.68
C GLY A 335 -11.00 8.20 7.00
N ASP A 336 -11.89 7.33 6.54
CA ASP A 336 -11.69 5.91 6.74
C ASP A 336 -10.43 5.42 6.03
N PRO A 337 -9.61 4.60 6.69
CA PRO A 337 -8.34 4.13 6.14
C PRO A 337 -8.54 3.28 4.87
N GLY A 338 -9.55 2.42 4.88
CA GLY A 338 -9.70 1.41 3.84
C GLY A 338 -9.98 1.96 2.44
N TYR A 339 -10.63 3.13 2.31
CA TYR A 339 -11.05 3.60 0.98
C TYR A 339 -10.80 5.08 0.73
N ARG A 340 -11.30 5.97 1.59
CA ARG A 340 -11.12 7.42 1.38
C ARG A 340 -9.65 7.81 1.49
N VAL A 341 -8.96 7.30 2.50
CA VAL A 341 -7.52 7.54 2.68
C VAL A 341 -6.72 6.76 1.66
N THR A 342 -7.05 5.48 1.40
CA THR A 342 -6.41 4.66 0.38
C THR A 342 -6.49 5.29 -1.02
N SER A 343 -7.66 5.81 -1.44
CA SER A 343 -7.76 6.49 -2.74
C SER A 343 -6.92 7.76 -2.81
N LYS A 344 -6.83 8.52 -1.71
CA LYS A 344 -5.92 9.67 -1.59
C LYS A 344 -4.46 9.22 -1.74
N PHE A 345 -4.04 8.19 -1.02
CA PHE A 345 -2.67 7.69 -1.02
C PHE A 345 -2.21 7.25 -2.41
N VAL A 346 -2.98 6.41 -3.09
CA VAL A 346 -2.59 5.92 -4.42
C VAL A 346 -2.64 7.02 -5.48
N CYS A 347 -3.57 7.96 -5.38
CA CYS A 347 -3.62 9.12 -6.29
C CYS A 347 -2.43 10.06 -6.05
N GLU A 348 -2.10 10.38 -4.79
CA GLU A 348 -0.93 11.21 -4.47
C GLU A 348 0.38 10.52 -4.84
N SER A 349 0.46 9.19 -4.76
CA SER A 349 1.60 8.42 -5.27
C SER A 349 1.80 8.61 -6.78
N ALA A 350 0.72 8.52 -7.56
CA ALA A 350 0.77 8.77 -9.00
C ALA A 350 1.09 10.24 -9.33
N LEU A 351 0.47 11.18 -8.63
CA LEU A 351 0.74 12.61 -8.78
C LEU A 351 2.18 12.97 -8.39
N THR A 352 2.78 12.25 -7.44
CA THR A 352 4.20 12.41 -7.10
C THR A 352 5.10 12.00 -8.26
N LEU A 353 4.81 10.89 -8.93
CA LEU A 353 5.55 10.45 -10.13
C LEU A 353 5.48 11.46 -11.27
N ILE A 354 4.36 12.18 -11.41
CA ILE A 354 4.19 13.19 -12.47
C ILE A 354 4.85 14.53 -12.10
N HIS A 355 4.57 15.05 -10.89
CA HIS A 355 4.95 16.43 -10.56
C HIS A 355 6.31 16.57 -9.89
N ARG A 356 6.90 15.47 -9.42
CA ARG A 356 8.16 15.50 -8.65
C ARG A 356 9.22 14.55 -9.23
N GLU A 357 9.18 14.31 -10.54
CA GLU A 357 10.08 13.38 -11.23
C GLU A 357 11.57 13.67 -10.96
N ASP A 358 11.94 14.94 -10.91
CA ASP A 358 13.32 15.38 -10.67
C ASP A 358 13.80 15.16 -9.22
N ASP A 359 12.87 15.11 -8.26
CA ASP A 359 13.16 14.98 -6.83
C ASP A 359 12.99 13.54 -6.29
N LEU A 360 12.60 12.61 -7.16
CA LEU A 360 12.34 11.24 -6.73
C LEU A 360 13.61 10.55 -6.22
N PRO A 361 13.49 9.70 -5.19
CA PRO A 361 14.63 8.94 -4.66
C PRO A 361 15.38 8.18 -5.75
N GLY A 362 16.71 8.26 -5.76
CA GLY A 362 17.56 7.59 -6.75
C GLY A 362 17.57 8.24 -8.15
N GLY A 363 16.88 9.38 -8.36
CA GLY A 363 16.84 10.10 -9.64
C GLY A 363 15.96 9.44 -10.71
N LYS A 364 15.93 10.03 -11.91
CA LYS A 364 15.05 9.60 -13.02
C LYS A 364 15.31 8.17 -13.51
N GLU A 365 16.57 7.76 -13.53
CA GLU A 365 16.99 6.44 -14.01
C GLU A 365 16.73 5.30 -13.00
N TYR A 366 16.32 5.64 -11.78
CA TYR A 366 16.05 4.65 -10.75
C TYR A 366 14.68 4.00 -10.98
N GLY A 367 14.70 2.74 -11.34
CA GLY A 367 13.52 1.90 -11.59
C GLY A 367 13.52 0.60 -10.81
N GLY A 368 12.52 -0.23 -11.06
CA GLY A 368 12.36 -1.55 -10.44
C GLY A 368 11.00 -1.76 -9.82
N LEU A 369 10.78 -2.93 -9.24
CA LEU A 369 9.66 -3.20 -8.32
C LEU A 369 10.05 -2.60 -6.96
N LEU A 370 9.53 -1.41 -6.67
CA LEU A 370 9.88 -0.58 -5.52
C LEU A 370 8.78 -0.64 -4.44
N THR A 371 8.98 0.12 -3.38
CA THR A 371 7.99 0.34 -2.32
C THR A 371 7.67 1.84 -2.24
N PRO A 372 6.63 2.28 -1.55
CA PRO A 372 6.33 3.70 -1.39
C PRO A 372 7.51 4.51 -0.86
N ALA A 373 8.23 4.03 0.17
CA ALA A 373 9.38 4.72 0.73
C ALA A 373 10.58 4.75 -0.23
N SER A 374 10.94 3.61 -0.82
CA SER A 374 12.11 3.53 -1.70
C SER A 374 11.91 4.20 -3.05
N GLY A 375 10.66 4.25 -3.55
CA GLY A 375 10.33 4.78 -4.86
C GLY A 375 9.82 6.23 -4.86
N LEU A 376 9.23 6.70 -3.78
CA LEU A 376 8.58 8.01 -3.70
C LEU A 376 9.10 8.87 -2.53
N GLY A 377 9.40 8.27 -1.38
CA GLY A 377 10.09 8.88 -0.24
C GLY A 377 9.58 10.25 0.19
N GLN A 378 10.50 11.18 0.41
CA GLN A 378 10.22 12.53 0.89
C GLN A 378 9.23 13.33 0.00
N PRO A 379 9.33 13.31 -1.34
CA PRO A 379 8.36 13.98 -2.21
C PRO A 379 6.91 13.56 -1.96
N LEU A 380 6.66 12.27 -1.68
CA LEU A 380 5.31 11.80 -1.36
C LEU A 380 4.87 12.27 0.04
N ILE A 381 5.74 12.28 1.05
CA ILE A 381 5.43 12.82 2.39
C ILE A 381 4.96 14.28 2.28
N GLU A 382 5.67 15.11 1.52
CA GLU A 382 5.33 16.51 1.32
C GLU A 382 3.97 16.70 0.64
N ARG A 383 3.66 15.87 -0.37
CA ARG A 383 2.37 15.91 -1.04
C ARG A 383 1.24 15.46 -0.12
N LEU A 384 1.43 14.38 0.60
CA LEU A 384 0.46 13.86 1.57
C LEU A 384 0.19 14.87 2.69
N SER A 385 1.22 15.58 3.16
CA SER A 385 1.06 16.63 4.17
C SER A 385 0.16 17.77 3.65
N LYS A 386 0.34 18.20 2.39
CA LYS A 386 -0.55 19.17 1.73
C LYS A 386 -1.97 18.62 1.54
N ALA A 387 -2.11 17.32 1.39
CA ALA A 387 -3.40 16.62 1.25
C ALA A 387 -4.08 16.32 2.61
N GLY A 388 -3.54 16.83 3.74
CA GLY A 388 -4.12 16.70 5.08
C GLY A 388 -3.84 15.37 5.77
N ILE A 389 -2.67 14.80 5.51
CA ILE A 389 -2.08 13.70 6.29
C ILE A 389 -0.95 14.29 7.10
N PHE A 390 -0.92 14.02 8.38
CA PHE A 390 0.03 14.64 9.30
C PHE A 390 1.14 13.66 9.66
N PHE A 391 2.38 14.14 9.61
CA PHE A 391 3.59 13.46 10.07
C PHE A 391 4.21 14.28 11.19
N GLU A 392 4.34 13.71 12.37
CA GLU A 392 4.74 14.41 13.58
C GLU A 392 5.88 13.67 14.29
N GLY A 393 6.79 14.40 14.88
CA GLY A 393 7.86 13.85 15.72
C GLY A 393 9.24 14.46 15.48
N PRO A 394 10.18 14.16 16.41
CA PRO A 394 9.99 13.33 17.60
C PRO A 394 9.03 13.95 18.60
N LEU A 395 8.22 13.13 19.29
CA LEU A 395 7.25 13.53 20.29
C LEU A 395 7.76 13.17 21.69
N ASP A 396 7.52 14.04 22.67
CA ASP A 396 7.86 13.79 24.08
C ASP A 396 6.96 12.70 24.68
N LYS A 397 5.70 12.62 24.22
CA LYS A 397 4.71 11.61 24.63
C LYS A 397 3.76 11.32 23.48
N PRO A 398 3.20 10.10 23.37
CA PRO A 398 2.08 9.82 22.50
C PRO A 398 0.86 10.59 23.02
N THR A 399 0.41 11.59 22.28
CA THR A 399 -0.79 12.40 22.62
C THR A 399 -2.03 11.84 21.94
#